data_c3e10bd25ba69930ac96c13336b3417d
#
_entry.id   c3e10bd25ba69930ac96c13336b3417d
#
_cell.length_a   1.000
_cell.length_b   1.000
_cell.length_c   1.000
_cell.angle_alpha   90.00
_cell.angle_beta   90.00
_cell.angle_gamma   90.00
#
_symmetry.space_group_name_H-M   'P 1'
#
loop_
_entity.id
_entity.type
_entity.pdbx_description
1 polymer ?
#
loop_
_entity_poly.entity_id
_entity_poly.type
_entity_poly.pdbx_seq_one_letter_code
_entity_poly.pdbx_strand_id
1 'polypeptide(L)'
;WPTAMYFSQHGYDVTVVDNYFRRDACTELDVGMLYPVPTLVERAKIWQQHTGREIKVAIGDLTDAEFMRSLFDGRVEYAWSDAMGFAGIPEIVIHYAEQPSAPYSLINYKYANVTLQNNLLVTNNLMFAVKDFARDTHIIKLGTMGEYGTPNTDIEEGWLEIDHKGRSDRFLFPRQ
;
A
#
# COMPACT_ATOMS: atom_id res chain seq x y z
N TRP A 1 1.79 -8.38 -6.11
CA TRP A 1 2.29 -9.77 -5.99
C TRP A 1 3.74 -9.92 -6.50
N PRO A 2 4.12 -9.43 -7.69
CA PRO A 2 5.52 -9.54 -8.15
C PRO A 2 6.54 -8.99 -7.15
N THR A 3 6.25 -7.89 -6.51
CA THR A 3 7.11 -7.30 -5.47
C THR A 3 7.29 -8.25 -4.28
N ALA A 4 6.21 -8.88 -3.82
CA ALA A 4 6.27 -9.86 -2.73
C ALA A 4 7.14 -11.07 -3.10
N MET A 5 7.00 -11.58 -4.33
CA MET A 5 7.83 -12.67 -4.85
C MET A 5 9.31 -12.28 -4.90
N TYR A 6 9.60 -11.07 -5.37
CA TYR A 6 10.97 -10.54 -5.44
C TYR A 6 11.64 -10.51 -4.06
N PHE A 7 11.01 -9.90 -3.07
CA PHE A 7 11.56 -9.83 -1.72
C PHE A 7 11.69 -11.22 -1.08
N SER A 8 10.67 -12.08 -1.20
CA SER A 8 10.73 -13.46 -0.72
C SER A 8 11.91 -14.23 -1.35
N GLN A 9 12.15 -14.07 -2.66
CA GLN A 9 13.26 -14.71 -3.35
C GLN A 9 14.62 -14.24 -2.84
N HIS A 10 14.72 -13.00 -2.37
CA HIS A 10 15.92 -12.41 -1.79
C HIS A 10 16.09 -12.68 -0.29
N GLY A 11 15.23 -13.52 0.31
CA GLY A 11 15.39 -14.00 1.68
C GLY A 11 14.70 -13.13 2.73
N TYR A 12 13.86 -12.19 2.33
CA TYR A 12 13.05 -11.42 3.27
C TYR A 12 11.83 -12.22 3.73
N ASP A 13 11.47 -12.06 5.01
CA ASP A 13 10.14 -12.44 5.50
C ASP A 13 9.11 -11.49 4.94
N VAL A 14 8.13 -12.02 4.19
CA VAL A 14 7.16 -11.19 3.48
C VAL A 14 5.75 -11.48 3.96
N THR A 15 5.04 -10.43 4.34
CA THR A 15 3.59 -10.45 4.58
C THR A 15 2.88 -9.61 3.52
N VAL A 16 1.85 -10.16 2.89
CA VAL A 16 0.97 -9.43 1.98
C VAL A 16 -0.37 -9.23 2.66
N VAL A 17 -0.87 -8.00 2.59
CA VAL A 17 -2.18 -7.61 3.14
C VAL A 17 -3.06 -7.08 2.04
N ASP A 18 -4.32 -7.52 1.96
CA ASP A 18 -5.29 -7.08 0.96
C ASP A 18 -6.72 -7.34 1.46
N ASN A 19 -7.70 -6.56 1.03
CA ASN A 19 -9.11 -6.75 1.33
C ASN A 19 -9.92 -7.24 0.11
N TYR A 20 -9.27 -7.50 -1.01
CA TYR A 20 -9.89 -7.86 -2.30
C TYR A 20 -10.85 -6.81 -2.89
N PHE A 21 -10.81 -5.57 -2.40
CA PHE A 21 -11.68 -4.48 -2.84
C PHE A 21 -11.79 -4.37 -4.37
N ARG A 22 -10.68 -4.52 -5.10
CA ARG A 22 -10.69 -4.44 -6.56
C ARG A 22 -11.54 -5.53 -7.21
N ARG A 23 -11.56 -6.73 -6.64
CA ARG A 23 -12.40 -7.85 -7.14
C ARG A 23 -13.87 -7.56 -6.90
N ASP A 24 -14.18 -7.06 -5.72
CA ASP A 24 -15.55 -6.72 -5.33
C ASP A 24 -16.08 -5.58 -6.20
N ALA A 25 -15.27 -4.54 -6.44
CA ALA A 25 -15.60 -3.44 -7.34
C ALA A 25 -15.84 -3.91 -8.79
N CYS A 26 -15.05 -4.86 -9.30
CA CYS A 26 -15.27 -5.46 -10.62
C CYS A 26 -16.59 -6.21 -10.67
N THR A 27 -16.92 -6.96 -9.62
CA THR A 27 -18.19 -7.69 -9.51
C THR A 27 -19.39 -6.74 -9.41
N GLU A 28 -19.28 -5.69 -8.59
CA GLU A 28 -20.32 -4.66 -8.43
C GLU A 28 -20.63 -3.94 -9.76
N LEU A 29 -19.60 -3.68 -10.56
CA LEU A 29 -19.71 -2.98 -11.82
C LEU A 29 -20.00 -3.88 -13.04
N ASP A 30 -20.16 -5.19 -12.80
CA ASP A 30 -20.31 -6.20 -13.86
C ASP A 30 -19.18 -6.13 -14.92
N VAL A 31 -17.96 -5.89 -14.44
CA VAL A 31 -16.75 -5.83 -15.26
C VAL A 31 -15.94 -7.11 -15.08
N GLY A 32 -15.84 -7.90 -16.14
CA GLY A 32 -15.02 -9.11 -16.10
C GLY A 32 -13.53 -8.81 -15.93
N MET A 33 -12.83 -9.67 -15.20
CA MET A 33 -11.37 -9.64 -15.18
C MET A 33 -10.82 -10.15 -16.51
N LEU A 34 -9.80 -9.48 -17.06
CA LEU A 34 -9.13 -9.92 -18.30
C LEU A 34 -8.52 -11.32 -18.19
N TYR A 35 -8.10 -11.71 -17.00
CA TYR A 35 -7.53 -13.00 -16.69
C TYR A 35 -7.95 -13.43 -15.28
N PRO A 36 -8.37 -14.70 -15.09
CA PRO A 36 -8.69 -15.22 -13.78
C PRO A 36 -7.40 -15.31 -12.94
N VAL A 37 -7.34 -14.49 -11.90
CA VAL A 37 -6.20 -14.45 -10.99
C VAL A 37 -6.55 -15.23 -9.71
N PRO A 38 -5.76 -16.23 -9.29
CA PRO A 38 -5.98 -16.95 -8.04
C PRO A 38 -6.00 -16.02 -6.83
N THR A 39 -6.61 -16.45 -5.74
CA THR A 39 -6.59 -15.71 -4.47
C THR A 39 -5.16 -15.55 -3.96
N LEU A 40 -4.94 -14.62 -3.04
CA LEU A 40 -3.60 -14.45 -2.43
C LEU A 40 -3.15 -15.71 -1.70
N VAL A 41 -4.08 -16.38 -1.01
CA VAL A 41 -3.79 -17.65 -0.32
C VAL A 41 -3.35 -18.74 -1.30
N GLU A 42 -4.06 -18.90 -2.42
CA GLU A 42 -3.67 -19.86 -3.44
C GLU A 42 -2.30 -19.53 -4.05
N ARG A 43 -2.04 -18.24 -4.32
CA ARG A 43 -0.74 -17.79 -4.84
C ARG A 43 0.39 -18.02 -3.83
N ALA A 44 0.15 -17.81 -2.54
CA ALA A 44 1.12 -18.06 -1.50
C ALA A 44 1.45 -19.56 -1.38
N LYS A 45 0.43 -20.43 -1.44
CA LYS A 45 0.61 -21.89 -1.47
C LYS A 45 1.42 -22.36 -2.68
N ILE A 46 1.07 -21.87 -3.88
CA ILE A 46 1.80 -22.18 -5.11
C ILE A 46 3.25 -21.71 -5.00
N TRP A 47 3.48 -20.49 -4.49
CA TRP A 47 4.82 -19.97 -4.29
C TRP A 47 5.66 -20.86 -3.39
N GLN A 48 5.10 -21.25 -2.25
CA GLN A 48 5.79 -22.12 -1.31
C GLN A 48 6.08 -23.50 -1.91
N GLN A 49 5.13 -24.10 -2.64
CA GLN A 49 5.34 -25.39 -3.31
C GLN A 49 6.49 -25.35 -4.32
N HIS A 50 6.65 -24.23 -5.03
CA HIS A 50 7.68 -24.11 -6.06
C HIS A 50 9.05 -23.67 -5.55
N THR A 51 9.09 -22.91 -4.46
CA THR A 51 10.33 -22.26 -3.98
C THR A 51 10.78 -22.72 -2.60
N GLY A 52 9.90 -23.41 -1.85
CA GLY A 52 10.11 -23.71 -0.43
C GLY A 52 10.04 -22.48 0.48
N ARG A 53 9.68 -21.29 -0.05
CA ARG A 53 9.64 -20.03 0.69
C ARG A 53 8.21 -19.63 1.00
N GLU A 54 8.00 -19.15 2.22
CA GLU A 54 6.70 -18.63 2.64
C GLU A 54 6.50 -17.17 2.22
N ILE A 55 5.26 -16.83 1.85
CA ILE A 55 4.72 -15.47 1.86
C ILE A 55 3.47 -15.53 2.72
N LYS A 56 3.47 -14.84 3.86
CA LYS A 56 2.32 -14.76 4.76
C LYS A 56 1.22 -13.90 4.15
N VAL A 57 -0.03 -14.25 4.39
CA VAL A 57 -1.19 -13.52 3.86
C VAL A 57 -2.13 -13.16 4.99
N ALA A 58 -2.39 -11.87 5.16
CA ALA A 58 -3.45 -11.37 6.02
C ALA A 58 -4.55 -10.73 5.14
N ILE A 59 -5.80 -11.04 5.42
CA ILE A 59 -6.95 -10.49 4.69
C ILE A 59 -7.72 -9.57 5.63
N GLY A 60 -7.82 -8.30 5.25
CA GLY A 60 -8.53 -7.31 6.04
C GLY A 60 -8.44 -5.92 5.43
N ASP A 61 -9.27 -5.02 5.95
CA ASP A 61 -9.37 -3.64 5.46
C ASP A 61 -8.45 -2.72 6.27
N LEU A 62 -7.49 -2.10 5.61
CA LEU A 62 -6.53 -1.18 6.23
C LEU A 62 -7.15 0.19 6.59
N THR A 63 -8.39 0.46 6.17
CA THR A 63 -9.17 1.60 6.67
C THR A 63 -9.68 1.36 8.09
N ASP A 64 -9.74 0.10 8.54
CA ASP A 64 -9.94 -0.26 9.93
C ASP A 64 -8.63 -0.08 10.72
N ALA A 65 -8.64 0.89 11.63
CA ALA A 65 -7.47 1.22 12.44
C ALA A 65 -7.04 0.08 13.37
N GLU A 66 -7.99 -0.71 13.89
CA GLU A 66 -7.64 -1.85 14.76
C GLU A 66 -7.01 -3.00 13.97
N PHE A 67 -7.52 -3.29 12.78
CA PHE A 67 -6.87 -4.24 11.89
C PHE A 67 -5.46 -3.76 11.51
N MET A 68 -5.30 -2.48 11.12
CA MET A 68 -3.97 -1.92 10.83
C MET A 68 -3.02 -2.09 12.02
N ARG A 69 -3.44 -1.76 13.24
CA ARG A 69 -2.63 -1.91 14.45
C ARG A 69 -2.23 -3.36 14.71
N SER A 70 -3.15 -4.31 14.47
CA SER A 70 -2.90 -5.74 14.70
C SER A 70 -1.72 -6.28 13.86
N LEU A 71 -1.44 -5.69 12.72
CA LEU A 71 -0.29 -6.03 11.87
C LEU A 71 1.06 -5.68 12.51
N PHE A 72 1.08 -4.77 13.48
CA PHE A 72 2.29 -4.28 14.14
C PHE A 72 2.44 -4.76 15.58
N ASP A 73 1.35 -5.11 16.26
CA ASP A 73 1.37 -5.51 17.67
C ASP A 73 1.23 -7.02 17.93
N GLY A 74 1.20 -7.82 16.88
CA GLY A 74 1.19 -9.27 16.96
C GLY A 74 -0.18 -9.93 17.11
N ARG A 75 -1.27 -9.16 17.02
CA ARG A 75 -2.65 -9.68 17.12
C ARG A 75 -3.24 -10.12 15.78
N VAL A 76 -2.55 -9.89 14.66
CA VAL A 76 -3.05 -10.23 13.33
C VAL A 76 -3.25 -11.72 13.16
N GLU A 77 -4.40 -12.10 12.61
CA GLU A 77 -4.69 -13.46 12.18
C GLU A 77 -4.36 -13.60 10.69
N TYR A 78 -3.44 -14.52 10.39
CA TYR A 78 -3.07 -14.80 9.01
C TYR A 78 -4.07 -15.73 8.35
N ALA A 79 -4.54 -15.38 7.15
CA ALA A 79 -5.31 -16.26 6.29
C ALA A 79 -4.45 -17.39 5.70
N TRP A 80 -3.13 -17.18 5.65
CA TRP A 80 -2.14 -18.18 5.30
C TRP A 80 -0.81 -17.86 5.96
N SER A 81 -0.30 -18.83 6.71
CA SER A 81 1.07 -18.93 7.21
C SER A 81 1.33 -20.36 7.67
N ASP A 82 2.52 -20.90 7.38
CA ASP A 82 2.99 -22.16 7.96
C ASP A 82 3.71 -21.92 9.30
N ALA A 83 4.28 -20.72 9.48
CA ALA A 83 4.93 -20.35 10.71
C ALA A 83 3.90 -19.94 11.77
N MET A 84 3.96 -20.55 12.93
CA MET A 84 3.17 -20.09 14.08
C MET A 84 3.74 -18.79 14.61
N GLY A 85 2.90 -17.75 14.71
CA GLY A 85 3.23 -16.52 15.39
C GLY A 85 3.40 -15.29 14.49
N PHE A 86 3.62 -14.19 15.16
CA PHE A 86 3.79 -12.87 14.57
C PHE A 86 5.11 -12.77 13.78
N ALA A 87 5.04 -12.19 12.58
CA ALA A 87 6.21 -12.01 11.73
C ALA A 87 7.24 -11.01 12.29
N GLY A 88 6.88 -10.28 13.33
CA GLY A 88 7.70 -9.20 13.86
C GLY A 88 7.32 -7.83 13.29
N ILE A 89 7.93 -6.80 13.83
CA ILE A 89 7.79 -5.43 13.34
C ILE A 89 8.46 -5.34 11.97
N PRO A 90 7.77 -4.85 10.92
CA PRO A 90 8.35 -4.78 9.59
C PRO A 90 9.47 -3.73 9.52
N GLU A 91 10.60 -4.11 8.92
CA GLU A 91 11.67 -3.16 8.59
C GLU A 91 11.27 -2.25 7.41
N ILE A 92 10.48 -2.78 6.49
CA ILE A 92 10.03 -2.09 5.28
C ILE A 92 8.54 -2.31 5.09
N VAL A 93 7.81 -1.23 4.86
CA VAL A 93 6.40 -1.26 4.43
C VAL A 93 6.30 -0.68 3.03
N ILE A 94 5.76 -1.48 2.10
CA ILE A 94 5.48 -1.03 0.72
C ILE A 94 3.98 -0.84 0.59
N HIS A 95 3.55 0.42 0.58
CA HIS A 95 2.15 0.78 0.59
C HIS A 95 1.60 0.95 -0.84
N TYR A 96 0.89 -0.10 -1.29
CA TYR A 96 0.17 -0.16 -2.57
C TYR A 96 -1.35 -0.26 -2.38
N ALA A 97 -1.83 -0.19 -1.12
CA ALA A 97 -3.24 -0.41 -0.77
C ALA A 97 -4.09 0.84 -1.03
N GLU A 98 -4.04 1.34 -2.24
CA GLU A 98 -4.84 2.48 -2.69
C GLU A 98 -5.81 2.07 -3.79
N GLN A 99 -6.92 2.81 -3.91
CA GLN A 99 -7.78 2.75 -5.08
C GLN A 99 -7.19 3.66 -6.16
N PRO A 100 -6.54 3.10 -7.19
CA PRO A 100 -5.75 3.88 -8.15
C PRO A 100 -6.52 4.34 -9.38
N SER A 101 -7.79 3.91 -9.53
CA SER A 101 -8.54 4.12 -10.77
C SER A 101 -9.26 5.46 -10.78
N ALA A 102 -8.76 6.43 -11.54
CA ALA A 102 -9.47 7.68 -11.79
C ALA A 102 -10.84 7.47 -12.45
N PRO A 103 -11.01 6.61 -13.48
CA PRO A 103 -12.34 6.32 -14.02
C PRO A 103 -13.32 5.80 -12.98
N TYR A 104 -12.90 4.93 -12.06
CA TYR A 104 -13.75 4.44 -10.97
C TYR A 104 -14.23 5.59 -10.08
N SER A 105 -13.33 6.46 -9.64
CA SER A 105 -13.67 7.58 -8.77
C SER A 105 -14.59 8.62 -9.43
N LEU A 106 -14.64 8.67 -10.76
CA LEU A 106 -15.45 9.61 -11.53
C LEU A 106 -16.83 9.09 -11.93
N ILE A 107 -17.18 7.83 -11.60
CA ILE A 107 -18.51 7.28 -11.93
C ILE A 107 -19.62 8.09 -11.26
N ASN A 108 -19.50 8.34 -9.96
CA ASN A 108 -20.40 9.20 -9.19
C ASN A 108 -19.83 9.50 -7.80
N TYR A 109 -20.55 10.30 -6.99
CA TYR A 109 -20.10 10.70 -5.65
C TYR A 109 -19.81 9.52 -4.69
N LYS A 110 -20.54 8.39 -4.80
CA LYS A 110 -20.29 7.20 -3.98
C LYS A 110 -18.88 6.69 -4.19
N TYR A 111 -18.49 6.49 -5.45
CA TYR A 111 -17.16 5.96 -5.80
C TYR A 111 -16.05 6.99 -5.55
N ALA A 112 -16.33 8.27 -5.72
CA ALA A 112 -15.41 9.34 -5.33
C ALA A 112 -15.13 9.31 -3.82
N ASN A 113 -16.18 9.21 -3.00
CA ASN A 113 -16.04 9.14 -1.55
C ASN A 113 -15.28 7.89 -1.10
N VAL A 114 -15.59 6.73 -1.68
CA VAL A 114 -14.87 5.48 -1.39
C VAL A 114 -13.37 5.65 -1.69
N THR A 115 -13.03 6.22 -2.84
CA THR A 115 -11.62 6.46 -3.23
C THR A 115 -10.92 7.40 -2.24
N LEU A 116 -11.54 8.53 -1.91
CA LEU A 116 -10.97 9.51 -0.99
C LEU A 116 -10.80 8.92 0.42
N GLN A 117 -11.83 8.25 0.93
CA GLN A 117 -11.79 7.63 2.25
C GLN A 117 -10.72 6.54 2.33
N ASN A 118 -10.69 5.63 1.35
CA ASN A 118 -9.69 4.58 1.32
C ASN A 118 -8.28 5.16 1.34
N ASN A 119 -7.96 6.00 0.36
CA ASN A 119 -6.57 6.45 0.17
C ASN A 119 -6.08 7.32 1.33
N LEU A 120 -6.98 8.14 1.91
CA LEU A 120 -6.63 8.97 3.05
C LEU A 120 -6.51 8.16 4.35
N LEU A 121 -7.53 7.33 4.66
CA LEU A 121 -7.56 6.60 5.94
C LEU A 121 -6.49 5.52 6.02
N VAL A 122 -6.23 4.79 4.93
CA VAL A 122 -5.16 3.77 4.93
C VAL A 122 -3.80 4.41 5.21
N THR A 123 -3.49 5.53 4.55
CA THR A 123 -2.24 6.25 4.78
C THR A 123 -2.16 6.80 6.20
N ASN A 124 -3.24 7.40 6.71
CA ASN A 124 -3.29 7.91 8.08
C ASN A 124 -3.10 6.79 9.11
N ASN A 125 -3.82 5.68 8.98
CA ASN A 125 -3.72 4.54 9.89
C ASN A 125 -2.31 3.93 9.89
N LEU A 126 -1.70 3.80 8.70
CA LEU A 126 -0.31 3.34 8.58
C LEU A 126 0.66 4.26 9.32
N MET A 127 0.55 5.57 9.12
CA MET A 127 1.44 6.53 9.77
C MET A 127 1.32 6.47 11.31
N PHE A 128 0.11 6.31 11.84
CA PHE A 128 -0.08 6.15 13.28
C PHE A 128 0.40 4.79 13.79
N ALA A 129 0.19 3.70 13.06
CA ALA A 129 0.71 2.40 13.44
C ALA A 129 2.25 2.40 13.48
N VAL A 130 2.90 2.96 12.47
CA VAL A 130 4.37 3.10 12.45
C VAL A 130 4.86 3.99 13.58
N LYS A 131 4.21 5.13 13.82
CA LYS A 131 4.57 6.02 14.93
C LYS A 131 4.50 5.33 16.29
N ASP A 132 3.48 4.50 16.49
CA ASP A 132 3.22 3.87 17.79
C ASP A 132 4.09 2.63 18.03
N PHE A 133 4.35 1.83 16.97
CA PHE A 133 4.97 0.51 17.11
C PHE A 133 6.31 0.34 16.40
N ALA A 134 6.60 1.12 15.36
CA ALA A 134 7.64 0.76 14.37
C ALA A 134 8.36 1.99 13.79
N ARG A 135 8.86 2.88 14.63
CA ARG A 135 9.41 4.19 14.22
C ARG A 135 10.59 4.12 13.26
N ASP A 136 11.30 3.01 13.25
CA ASP A 136 12.46 2.79 12.39
C ASP A 136 12.08 2.12 11.06
N THR A 137 10.79 1.82 10.84
CA THR A 137 10.30 1.22 9.60
C THR A 137 10.46 2.17 8.42
N HIS A 138 11.06 1.68 7.35
CA HIS A 138 11.13 2.39 6.07
C HIS A 138 9.81 2.25 5.31
N ILE A 139 9.12 3.37 5.06
CA ILE A 139 7.86 3.39 4.30
C ILE A 139 8.14 3.77 2.85
N ILE A 140 7.72 2.92 1.92
CA ILE A 140 7.71 3.19 0.49
C ILE A 140 6.24 3.33 0.05
N LYS A 141 5.83 4.54 -0.28
CA LYS A 141 4.48 4.83 -0.77
C LYS A 141 4.52 5.27 -2.23
N LEU A 142 3.67 4.69 -3.06
CA LEU A 142 3.50 5.19 -4.42
C LEU A 142 2.78 6.55 -4.39
N GLY A 143 3.39 7.53 -5.05
CA GLY A 143 2.76 8.79 -5.36
C GLY A 143 1.99 8.72 -6.69
N THR A 144 1.70 9.87 -7.25
CA THR A 144 1.07 9.99 -8.56
C THR A 144 1.90 10.88 -9.47
N MET A 145 2.05 10.50 -10.73
CA MET A 145 2.70 11.37 -11.72
C MET A 145 1.89 12.63 -12.03
N GLY A 146 0.62 12.68 -11.58
CA GLY A 146 -0.24 13.86 -11.69
C GLY A 146 -0.11 14.86 -10.54
N GLU A 147 0.79 14.63 -9.58
CA GLU A 147 0.92 15.42 -8.36
C GLU A 147 1.25 16.89 -8.63
N TYR A 148 2.04 17.15 -9.65
CA TYR A 148 2.43 18.49 -10.08
C TYR A 148 1.62 19.02 -11.28
N GLY A 149 0.68 18.25 -11.80
CA GLY A 149 -0.06 18.58 -13.01
C GLY A 149 0.85 18.61 -14.25
N THR A 150 0.71 19.65 -15.05
CA THR A 150 1.54 19.90 -16.25
C THR A 150 2.21 21.27 -16.17
N PRO A 151 3.20 21.48 -15.29
CA PRO A 151 3.87 22.75 -15.16
C PRO A 151 4.72 23.05 -16.40
N ASN A 152 4.89 24.34 -16.71
CA ASN A 152 5.76 24.79 -17.78
C ASN A 152 7.24 24.90 -17.35
N THR A 153 7.55 24.59 -16.10
CA THR A 153 8.89 24.62 -15.54
C THR A 153 9.34 23.21 -15.21
N ASP A 154 10.64 23.00 -15.24
CA ASP A 154 11.22 21.73 -14.78
C ASP A 154 10.92 21.50 -13.29
N ILE A 155 10.60 20.27 -12.96
CA ILE A 155 10.37 19.83 -11.57
C ILE A 155 11.64 19.12 -11.11
N GLU A 156 12.45 19.84 -10.35
CA GLU A 156 13.70 19.31 -9.82
C GLU A 156 13.49 18.67 -8.45
N GLU A 157 14.17 17.57 -8.18
CA GLU A 157 14.24 17.01 -6.83
C GLU A 157 15.26 17.78 -5.99
N GLY A 158 14.89 18.17 -4.80
CA GLY A 158 15.81 18.78 -3.85
C GLY A 158 15.31 20.06 -3.23
N TRP A 159 16.26 20.90 -2.80
CA TRP A 159 15.93 22.17 -2.18
C TRP A 159 15.77 23.26 -3.24
N LEU A 160 14.63 23.93 -3.20
CA LEU A 160 14.38 25.15 -3.98
C LEU A 160 14.60 26.39 -3.10
N GLU A 161 15.30 27.38 -3.65
CA GLU A 161 15.40 28.71 -3.06
C GLU A 161 14.40 29.64 -3.77
N ILE A 162 13.55 30.29 -3.00
CA ILE A 162 12.51 31.18 -3.54
C ILE A 162 12.66 32.55 -2.91
N ASP A 163 12.84 33.55 -3.75
CA ASP A 163 12.81 34.96 -3.38
C ASP A 163 11.44 35.55 -3.69
N HIS A 164 10.74 36.02 -2.65
CA HIS A 164 9.45 36.64 -2.83
C HIS A 164 9.29 37.87 -1.90
N LYS A 165 8.98 39.03 -2.48
CA LYS A 165 8.76 40.30 -1.75
C LYS A 165 9.88 40.62 -0.76
N GLY A 166 11.12 40.42 -1.15
CA GLY A 166 12.31 40.71 -0.32
C GLY A 166 12.55 39.73 0.81
N ARG A 167 11.92 38.57 0.77
CA ARG A 167 12.17 37.42 1.68
C ARG A 167 12.67 36.25 0.86
N SER A 168 13.76 35.65 1.31
CA SER A 168 14.26 34.39 0.77
C SER A 168 13.92 33.24 1.71
N ASP A 169 13.45 32.14 1.17
CA ASP A 169 13.23 30.91 1.92
C ASP A 169 13.65 29.71 1.10
N ARG A 170 13.85 28.60 1.79
CA ARG A 170 14.33 27.35 1.21
C ARG A 170 13.37 26.23 1.50
N PHE A 171 12.81 25.63 0.45
CA PHE A 171 11.85 24.54 0.56
C PHE A 171 12.45 23.25 0.03
N LEU A 172 12.19 22.14 0.74
CA LEU A 172 12.44 20.83 0.17
C LEU A 172 11.30 20.56 -0.82
N PHE A 173 11.65 20.51 -2.12
CA PHE A 173 10.70 20.10 -3.12
C PHE A 173 10.41 18.61 -2.93
N PRO A 174 9.12 18.17 -2.92
CA PRO A 174 8.80 16.79 -2.66
C PRO A 174 9.54 15.87 -3.62
N ARG A 175 10.30 14.95 -3.07
CA ARG A 175 10.87 13.85 -3.86
C ARG A 175 9.76 12.86 -4.07
N GLN A 176 9.54 12.49 -5.33
CA GLN A 176 8.66 11.38 -5.66
C GLN A 176 9.26 10.05 -5.22
#